data_133492ae6ad2fea172d46d1667d165c3
#
_entry.id   133492ae6ad2fea172d46d1667d165c3
#
_cell.length_a   1.000
_cell.length_b   1.000
_cell.length_c   1.000
_cell.angle_alpha   90.00
_cell.angle_beta   90.00
_cell.angle_gamma   90.00
#
_symmetry.space_group_name_H-M   'P 1'
#
loop_
_entity.id
_entity.type
_entity.pdbx_description
1 polymer ?
#
loop_
_entity_poly.entity_id
_entity_poly.type
_entity_poly.pdbx_seq_one_letter_code
_entity_poly.pdbx_strand_id
1 'polypeptide(L)'
;IVTGDWSSDVCSSDLQNIEPLALSQTKGSTDVGDVSWKVPTSGVRIATWVPGTSSHSWQAVAAGGMSIGTKGSTLAAKALANSAVRLFEEPQLIELAWEEHNINIGDHEYKALLGDRNPPLDYRK
;
A
#
# COMPACT_ATOMS: atom_id res chain seq x y z
N ILE A 1 1.03 -8.52 -1.83
CA ILE A 1 0.70 -7.27 -1.12
C ILE A 1 1.43 -7.31 0.19
N VAL A 2 2.37 -6.41 0.39
CA VAL A 2 3.01 -6.23 1.68
C VAL A 2 2.18 -5.21 2.44
N THR A 3 1.28 -5.71 3.29
CA THR A 3 0.58 -4.88 4.26
C THR A 3 1.26 -5.08 5.61
N GLY A 4 2.04 -4.13 6.12
CA GLY A 4 2.73 -4.24 7.41
C GLY A 4 1.82 -3.93 8.59
N ASP A 5 2.06 -4.58 9.72
CA ASP A 5 1.45 -4.23 10.99
C ASP A 5 1.94 -2.84 11.44
N TRP A 6 1.01 -1.92 11.63
CA TRP A 6 1.29 -0.55 12.01
C TRP A 6 1.60 -0.38 13.51
N SER A 7 1.50 -1.45 14.28
CA SER A 7 1.54 -1.34 15.75
C SER A 7 2.87 -1.72 16.39
N SER A 8 3.74 -2.45 15.71
CA SER A 8 4.89 -3.06 16.40
C SER A 8 6.29 -2.65 15.93
N ASP A 9 6.45 -2.12 14.72
CA ASP A 9 7.80 -1.99 14.14
C ASP A 9 8.36 -0.56 14.04
N VAL A 10 7.71 0.42 14.64
CA VAL A 10 8.17 1.82 14.55
C VAL A 10 9.15 2.17 15.66
N CYS A 11 9.81 1.20 16.25
CA CYS A 11 10.92 1.42 17.18
C CYS A 11 12.31 1.39 16.54
N SER A 12 12.43 1.34 15.21
CA SER A 12 13.73 1.54 14.60
C SER A 12 14.12 3.01 14.69
N SER A 13 15.26 3.26 15.30
CA SER A 13 15.81 4.59 15.58
C SER A 13 16.21 5.37 14.32
N ASP A 14 15.99 4.83 13.14
CA ASP A 14 16.52 5.41 11.91
C ASP A 14 15.44 5.52 10.80
N LEU A 15 14.53 6.48 11.00
CA LEU A 15 13.50 6.83 10.01
C LEU A 15 14.06 7.49 8.73
N GLN A 16 15.36 7.66 8.61
CA GLN A 16 16.00 8.27 7.45
C GLN A 16 16.53 7.21 6.47
N ASN A 17 16.54 5.94 6.89
CA ASN A 17 16.99 4.85 6.05
C ASN A 17 15.87 4.24 5.22
N ILE A 18 16.26 3.68 4.08
CA ILE A 18 15.40 2.82 3.27
C ILE A 18 15.48 1.43 3.87
N GLU A 19 14.37 0.96 4.43
CA GLU A 19 14.27 -0.38 4.97
C GLU A 19 14.39 -1.43 3.85
N PRO A 20 15.04 -2.56 4.12
CA PRO A 20 15.07 -3.67 3.18
C PRO A 20 13.67 -4.15 2.84
N LEU A 21 13.47 -4.60 1.60
CA LEU A 21 12.22 -5.24 1.22
C LEU A 21 12.00 -6.48 2.08
N ALA A 22 10.92 -6.48 2.84
CA ALA A 22 10.53 -7.61 3.69
C ALA A 22 9.08 -8.00 3.38
N LEU A 23 8.85 -9.32 3.29
CA LEU A 23 7.50 -9.87 3.21
C LEU A 23 7.00 -10.12 4.63
N SER A 24 5.94 -9.44 5.01
CA SER A 24 5.31 -9.65 6.32
C SER A 24 3.80 -9.85 6.16
N GLN A 25 3.23 -10.77 6.96
CA GLN A 25 1.79 -10.89 7.06
C GLN A 25 1.28 -9.89 8.09
N THR A 26 0.29 -9.11 7.71
CA THR A 26 -0.34 -8.16 8.61
C THR A 26 -1.83 -8.43 8.76
N LYS A 27 -2.36 -8.05 9.91
CA LYS A 27 -3.78 -8.19 10.24
C LYS A 27 -4.49 -6.86 9.96
N GLY A 28 -4.66 -6.53 8.72
CA GLY A 28 -5.42 -5.35 8.32
C GLY A 28 -6.42 -5.72 7.23
N SER A 29 -7.39 -4.87 6.97
CA SER A 29 -8.26 -4.99 5.81
C SER A 29 -8.09 -3.78 4.90
N THR A 30 -8.11 -4.04 3.60
CA THR A 30 -7.97 -3.01 2.57
C THR A 30 -8.55 -3.52 1.26
N ASP A 31 -9.20 -2.64 0.51
CA ASP A 31 -9.74 -2.95 -0.82
C ASP A 31 -8.63 -3.21 -1.86
N VAL A 32 -7.39 -2.83 -1.56
CA VAL A 32 -6.22 -3.16 -2.39
C VAL A 32 -6.02 -4.67 -2.52
N GLY A 33 -6.47 -5.46 -1.53
CA GLY A 33 -6.49 -6.91 -1.60
C GLY A 33 -7.25 -7.42 -2.82
N ASP A 34 -8.45 -6.91 -3.05
CA ASP A 34 -9.27 -7.31 -4.20
C ASP A 34 -8.63 -6.93 -5.54
N VAL A 35 -8.02 -5.74 -5.60
CA VAL A 35 -7.29 -5.28 -6.79
C VAL A 35 -6.09 -6.19 -7.09
N SER A 36 -5.33 -6.57 -6.06
CA SER A 36 -4.13 -7.40 -6.22
C SER A 36 -4.40 -8.83 -6.69
N TRP A 37 -5.62 -9.33 -6.54
CA TRP A 37 -6.02 -10.59 -7.16
C TRP A 37 -6.21 -10.51 -8.68
N LYS A 38 -6.38 -9.30 -9.21
CA LYS A 38 -6.68 -9.08 -10.63
C LYS A 38 -5.51 -8.51 -11.42
N VAL A 39 -4.62 -7.76 -10.76
CA VAL A 39 -3.49 -7.11 -11.42
C VAL A 39 -2.27 -7.10 -10.51
N PRO A 40 -1.05 -7.12 -11.08
CA PRO A 40 0.16 -6.91 -10.30
C PRO A 40 0.08 -5.60 -9.53
N THR A 41 0.31 -5.67 -8.22
CA THR A 41 0.12 -4.53 -7.33
C THR A 41 1.35 -4.36 -6.45
N SER A 42 1.85 -3.14 -6.37
CA SER A 42 2.94 -2.76 -5.48
C SER A 42 2.61 -1.47 -4.75
N GLY A 43 3.34 -1.17 -3.69
CA GLY A 43 3.12 0.03 -2.89
C GLY A 43 4.40 0.53 -2.25
N VAL A 44 4.34 1.77 -1.75
CA VAL A 44 5.42 2.39 -1.00
C VAL A 44 4.91 2.83 0.36
N ARG A 45 5.73 2.67 1.39
CA ARG A 45 5.50 3.21 2.72
C ARG A 45 6.51 4.29 3.02
N ILE A 46 6.01 5.38 3.52
CA ILE A 46 6.83 6.53 3.90
C ILE A 46 6.41 6.99 5.29
N ALA A 47 7.38 7.35 6.14
CA ALA A 47 7.12 7.91 7.45
C ALA A 47 6.39 9.25 7.34
N THR A 48 5.19 9.33 7.92
CA THR A 48 4.35 10.53 7.96
C THR A 48 4.01 10.97 9.38
N TRP A 49 4.46 10.21 10.38
CA TRP A 49 4.37 10.53 11.81
C TRP A 49 5.59 10.02 12.56
N VAL A 50 5.74 10.43 13.81
CA VAL A 50 6.85 10.00 14.66
C VAL A 50 6.69 8.55 15.13
N PRO A 51 7.80 7.84 15.41
CA PRO A 51 7.76 6.49 15.97
C PRO A 51 6.89 6.40 17.22
N GLY A 52 6.17 5.28 17.36
CA GLY A 52 5.28 5.06 18.51
C GLY A 52 3.91 5.73 18.39
N THR A 53 3.65 6.47 17.31
CA THR A 53 2.30 6.98 17.04
C THR A 53 1.37 5.85 16.65
N SER A 54 0.30 5.63 17.43
CA SER A 54 -0.71 4.63 17.10
C SER A 54 -1.50 5.05 15.86
N SER A 55 -1.75 4.10 14.95
CA SER A 55 -2.70 4.30 13.87
C SER A 55 -4.12 4.57 14.44
N HIS A 56 -4.97 5.24 13.67
CA HIS A 56 -6.34 5.61 14.08
C HIS A 56 -6.41 6.44 15.36
N SER A 57 -5.39 7.30 15.59
CA SER A 57 -5.30 8.20 16.74
C SER A 57 -5.36 9.66 16.31
N TRP A 58 -5.73 10.56 17.24
CA TRP A 58 -5.69 11.99 16.97
C TRP A 58 -4.26 12.50 16.71
N GLN A 59 -3.24 11.83 17.28
CA GLN A 59 -1.83 12.14 17.04
C GLN A 59 -1.44 11.86 15.59
N ALA A 60 -1.90 10.74 15.01
CA ALA A 60 -1.69 10.42 13.60
C ALA A 60 -2.36 11.46 12.69
N VAL A 61 -3.57 11.89 13.03
CA VAL A 61 -4.29 12.95 12.31
C VAL A 61 -3.55 14.28 12.40
N ALA A 62 -3.10 14.66 13.59
CA ALA A 62 -2.32 15.89 13.79
C ALA A 62 -1.01 15.87 12.98
N ALA A 63 -0.28 14.77 13.01
CA ALA A 63 0.96 14.60 12.25
C ALA A 63 0.73 14.74 10.74
N GLY A 64 -0.41 14.29 10.23
CA GLY A 64 -0.79 14.45 8.82
C GLY A 64 -0.87 15.91 8.37
N GLY A 65 -1.27 16.82 9.26
CA GLY A 65 -1.30 18.27 9.02
C GLY A 65 0.04 19.00 9.26
N MET A 66 1.05 18.31 9.76
CA MET A 66 2.37 18.87 10.06
C MET A 66 3.37 18.67 8.92
N SER A 67 4.55 19.27 9.05
CA SER A 67 5.62 19.17 8.06
C SER A 67 6.09 17.73 7.81
N ILE A 68 6.07 16.85 8.81
CA ILE A 68 6.40 15.42 8.64
C ILE A 68 5.42 14.74 7.70
N GLY A 69 4.12 14.96 7.88
CA GLY A 69 3.09 14.43 7.00
C GLY A 69 3.24 14.94 5.56
N THR A 70 3.39 16.25 5.40
CA THR A 70 3.56 16.86 4.07
C THR A 70 4.83 16.38 3.36
N LYS A 71 5.96 16.30 4.06
CA LYS A 71 7.23 15.80 3.49
C LYS A 71 7.11 14.33 3.09
N GLY A 72 6.54 13.49 3.95
CA GLY A 72 6.33 12.08 3.66
C GLY A 72 5.41 11.87 2.47
N SER A 73 4.27 12.56 2.42
CA SER A 73 3.34 12.48 1.28
C SER A 73 3.96 12.95 -0.02
N THR A 74 4.77 14.02 0.02
CA THR A 74 5.50 14.51 -1.17
C THR A 74 6.53 13.49 -1.65
N LEU A 75 7.24 12.84 -0.73
CA LEU A 75 8.20 11.79 -1.07
C LEU A 75 7.50 10.57 -1.68
N ALA A 76 6.38 10.14 -1.09
CA ALA A 76 5.57 9.06 -1.63
C ALA A 76 5.09 9.37 -3.06
N ALA A 77 4.58 10.58 -3.28
CA ALA A 77 4.13 11.01 -4.61
C ALA A 77 5.26 10.97 -5.65
N LYS A 78 6.46 11.44 -5.28
CA LYS A 78 7.65 11.37 -6.16
C LYS A 78 8.06 9.93 -6.45
N ALA A 79 8.07 9.05 -5.45
CA ALA A 79 8.41 7.64 -5.64
C ALA A 79 7.42 6.97 -6.59
N LEU A 80 6.12 7.16 -6.39
CA LEU A 80 5.08 6.60 -7.26
C LEU A 80 5.15 7.15 -8.69
N ALA A 81 5.37 8.47 -8.84
CA ALA A 81 5.52 9.09 -10.17
C ALA A 81 6.74 8.52 -10.91
N ASN A 82 7.90 8.40 -10.24
CA ASN A 82 9.08 7.81 -10.85
C ASN A 82 8.86 6.33 -11.20
N SER A 83 8.17 5.57 -10.37
CA SER A 83 7.81 4.18 -10.69
C SER A 83 6.92 4.10 -11.93
N ALA A 84 5.94 4.99 -12.05
CA ALA A 84 5.08 5.05 -13.24
C ALA A 84 5.90 5.38 -14.50
N VAL A 85 6.79 6.38 -14.44
CA VAL A 85 7.68 6.74 -15.57
C VAL A 85 8.51 5.51 -15.99
N ARG A 86 9.13 4.81 -15.04
CA ARG A 86 9.92 3.60 -15.35
C ARG A 86 9.09 2.51 -16.01
N LEU A 87 7.85 2.30 -15.59
CA LEU A 87 6.98 1.32 -16.22
C LEU A 87 6.64 1.67 -17.68
N PHE A 88 6.57 2.97 -18.02
CA PHE A 88 6.39 3.41 -19.41
C PHE A 88 7.70 3.31 -20.23
N GLU A 89 8.85 3.58 -19.61
CA GLU A 89 10.15 3.54 -20.29
C GLU A 89 10.69 2.09 -20.42
N GLU A 90 10.34 1.21 -19.50
CA GLU A 90 10.82 -0.16 -19.41
C GLU A 90 9.63 -1.16 -19.41
N PRO A 91 8.93 -1.36 -20.56
CA PRO A 91 7.73 -2.22 -20.61
C PRO A 91 7.96 -3.66 -20.14
N GLN A 92 9.20 -4.15 -20.24
CA GLN A 92 9.58 -5.48 -19.73
C GLN A 92 9.34 -5.63 -18.21
N LEU A 93 9.33 -4.54 -17.45
CA LEU A 93 8.98 -4.61 -16.01
C LEU A 93 7.52 -5.00 -15.80
N ILE A 94 6.64 -4.59 -16.71
CA ILE A 94 5.22 -4.97 -16.67
C ILE A 94 5.08 -6.45 -16.98
N GLU A 95 5.82 -6.96 -17.96
CA GLU A 95 5.82 -8.39 -18.31
C GLU A 95 6.28 -9.24 -17.13
N LEU A 96 7.41 -8.88 -16.51
CA LEU A 96 7.92 -9.56 -15.32
C LEU A 96 6.94 -9.52 -14.14
N ALA A 97 6.28 -8.39 -13.94
CA ALA A 97 5.27 -8.25 -12.88
C ALA A 97 4.06 -9.17 -13.12
N TRP A 98 3.63 -9.32 -14.37
CA TRP A 98 2.57 -10.27 -14.73
C TRP A 98 3.00 -11.73 -14.58
N GLU A 99 4.24 -12.07 -14.94
CA GLU A 99 4.78 -13.42 -14.73
C GLU A 99 4.78 -13.78 -13.23
N GLU A 100 5.33 -12.91 -12.38
CA GLU A 100 5.32 -13.11 -10.93
C GLU A 100 3.90 -13.20 -10.37
N HIS A 101 3.01 -12.32 -10.82
CA HIS A 101 1.62 -12.29 -10.40
C HIS A 101 0.90 -13.61 -10.71
N ASN A 102 1.06 -14.12 -11.93
CA ASN A 102 0.45 -15.37 -12.36
C ASN A 102 1.00 -16.58 -11.58
N ILE A 103 2.29 -16.59 -11.29
CA ILE A 103 2.91 -17.63 -10.46
C ILE A 103 2.31 -17.61 -9.04
N ASN A 104 2.16 -16.42 -8.46
CA ASN A 104 1.66 -16.25 -7.09
C ASN A 104 0.17 -16.59 -6.95
N ILE A 105 -0.63 -16.30 -7.96
CA ILE A 105 -2.06 -16.64 -7.99
C ILE A 105 -2.28 -18.12 -8.25
N GLY A 106 -1.44 -18.75 -9.10
CA GLY A 106 -1.61 -20.13 -9.52
C GLY A 106 -2.99 -20.37 -10.15
N ASP A 107 -3.63 -21.46 -9.76
CA ASP A 107 -4.96 -21.85 -10.28
C ASP A 107 -6.12 -21.19 -9.52
N HIS A 108 -5.86 -20.22 -8.64
CA HIS A 108 -6.91 -19.58 -7.84
C HIS A 108 -7.77 -18.64 -8.68
N GLU A 109 -9.08 -18.91 -8.75
CA GLU A 109 -10.06 -18.02 -9.34
C GLU A 109 -10.60 -17.06 -8.29
N TYR A 110 -10.23 -15.79 -8.38
CA TYR A 110 -10.76 -14.78 -7.49
C TYR A 110 -12.24 -14.48 -7.80
N LYS A 111 -13.08 -14.55 -6.76
CA LYS A 111 -14.49 -14.15 -6.79
C LYS A 111 -14.75 -13.11 -5.72
N ALA A 112 -15.33 -11.97 -6.12
CA ALA A 112 -15.68 -10.92 -5.18
C ALA A 112 -16.73 -11.42 -4.17
N LEU A 113 -16.49 -11.19 -2.89
CA LEU A 113 -17.41 -11.59 -1.82
C LEU A 113 -18.76 -10.86 -1.88
N LEU A 114 -18.81 -9.72 -2.55
CA LEU A 114 -20.04 -8.95 -2.73
C LEU A 114 -20.98 -9.54 -3.78
N GLY A 115 -20.50 -10.44 -4.64
CA GLY A 115 -21.27 -10.98 -5.77
C GLY A 115 -21.73 -9.87 -6.73
N ASP A 116 -22.86 -10.09 -7.37
CA ASP A 116 -23.42 -9.17 -8.38
C ASP A 116 -24.34 -8.09 -7.79
N ARG A 117 -24.17 -7.76 -6.51
CA ARG A 117 -24.97 -6.71 -5.85
C ARG A 117 -24.67 -5.35 -6.46
N ASN A 118 -25.72 -4.60 -6.74
CA ASN A 118 -25.56 -3.19 -7.06
C ASN A 118 -25.04 -2.40 -5.86
N PRO A 119 -24.20 -1.38 -6.07
CA PRO A 119 -23.78 -0.48 -5.00
C PRO A 119 -24.99 0.14 -4.28
N PRO A 120 -25.03 0.20 -2.96
CA PRO A 120 -26.13 0.79 -2.19
C PRO A 120 -26.06 2.31 -2.23
N LEU A 121 -26.35 2.92 -3.39
CA LEU A 121 -26.24 4.37 -3.58
C LEU A 121 -27.35 5.18 -2.91
N ASP A 122 -28.37 4.53 -2.35
CA ASP A 122 -29.54 5.14 -1.73
C ASP A 122 -29.57 5.04 -0.18
N TYR A 123 -28.46 4.64 0.44
CA TYR A 123 -28.37 4.42 1.89
C TYR A 123 -28.53 5.69 2.75
N ARG A 124 -28.58 6.87 2.14
CA ARG A 124 -28.77 8.17 2.81
C ARG A 124 -30.13 8.82 2.56
N LYS A 125 -31.07 8.07 1.98
CA LYS A 125 -32.45 8.55 1.82
C LYS A 125 -33.24 8.43 3.11
#